data_11ae416b3a8a8c9d7383f397381cd1b9
#
_entry.id   11ae416b3a8a8c9d7383f397381cd1b9
#
_cell.length_a   1.000
_cell.length_b   1.000
_cell.length_c   1.000
_cell.angle_alpha   90.00
_cell.angle_beta   90.00
_cell.angle_gamma   90.00
#
_symmetry.space_group_name_H-M   'P 1'
#
loop_
_entity.id
_entity.type
_entity.pdbx_description
1 polymer ?
#
loop_
_entity_poly.entity_id
_entity_poly.type
_entity_poly.pdbx_seq_one_letter_code
_entity_poly.pdbx_strand_id
1 'polypeptide(L)'
;MSEENKKIDSLKEKLFYTQKHASEIISDDETKHADEFCDGYMDFLRTAKTEREATEYFVEKAEKLGFKPFVRGEKYKCGDKVYL
;
A
#
# COMPACT_ATOMS: atom_id res chain seq x y z
N MET A 1 -18.51 -37.10 21.58
CA MET A 1 -17.79 -35.98 22.20
C MET A 1 -18.53 -35.53 23.46
N SER A 2 -17.78 -35.38 24.53
CA SER A 2 -18.37 -34.94 25.79
C SER A 2 -18.74 -33.45 25.75
N GLU A 3 -19.68 -33.03 26.57
CA GLU A 3 -20.05 -31.61 26.69
C GLU A 3 -18.89 -30.76 27.16
N GLU A 4 -17.97 -31.33 27.93
CA GLU A 4 -16.73 -30.66 28.37
C GLU A 4 -15.84 -30.24 27.21
N ASN A 5 -15.68 -31.09 26.20
CA ASN A 5 -14.90 -30.77 25.02
C ASN A 5 -15.50 -29.62 24.21
N LYS A 6 -16.85 -29.58 24.12
CA LYS A 6 -17.54 -28.47 23.45
C LYS A 6 -17.35 -27.15 24.19
N LYS A 7 -17.35 -27.17 25.52
CA LYS A 7 -17.07 -25.99 26.34
C LYS A 7 -15.65 -25.49 26.18
N ILE A 8 -14.69 -26.41 26.16
CA ILE A 8 -13.28 -26.08 25.94
C ILE A 8 -13.07 -25.45 24.57
N ASP A 9 -13.68 -26.00 23.53
CA ASP A 9 -13.57 -25.47 22.17
C ASP A 9 -14.21 -24.08 22.05
N SER A 10 -15.36 -23.87 22.68
CA SER A 10 -16.00 -22.55 22.74
C SER A 10 -15.16 -21.52 23.48
N LEU A 11 -14.48 -21.92 24.55
CA LEU A 11 -13.58 -21.04 25.29
C LEU A 11 -12.33 -20.69 24.46
N LYS A 12 -11.78 -21.65 23.73
CA LYS A 12 -10.65 -21.43 22.83
C LYS A 12 -10.99 -20.39 21.75
N GLU A 13 -12.16 -20.51 21.14
CA GLU A 13 -12.62 -19.55 20.14
C GLU A 13 -12.71 -18.12 20.68
N LYS A 14 -13.14 -17.97 21.95
CA LYS A 14 -13.31 -16.67 22.57
C LYS A 14 -12.02 -16.07 23.10
N LEU A 15 -11.12 -16.89 23.62
CA LEU A 15 -9.95 -16.43 24.36
C LEU A 15 -8.64 -16.47 23.55
N PHE A 16 -8.54 -17.35 22.57
CA PHE A 16 -7.33 -17.48 21.77
C PHE A 16 -7.36 -16.53 20.61
N TYR A 17 -6.22 -15.86 20.41
CA TYR A 17 -6.00 -15.05 19.22
C TYR A 17 -5.72 -15.96 18.03
N THR A 18 -6.51 -15.81 16.98
CA THR A 18 -6.30 -16.52 15.72
C THR A 18 -5.94 -15.49 14.65
N GLN A 19 -4.73 -15.59 14.14
CA GLN A 19 -4.27 -14.73 13.06
C GLN A 19 -4.76 -15.28 11.72
N LYS A 20 -5.41 -14.43 10.94
CA LYS A 20 -5.83 -14.77 9.58
C LYS A 20 -4.92 -14.07 8.58
N HIS A 21 -4.68 -14.72 7.45
CA HIS A 21 -4.00 -14.08 6.33
C HIS A 21 -4.89 -12.99 5.72
N ALA A 22 -4.27 -11.93 5.23
CA ALA A 22 -5.00 -10.84 4.60
C ALA A 22 -5.89 -11.32 3.44
N SER A 23 -5.42 -12.32 2.68
CA SER A 23 -6.18 -12.91 1.58
C SER A 23 -7.49 -13.58 2.00
N GLU A 24 -7.63 -13.96 3.27
CA GLU A 24 -8.86 -14.56 3.81
C GLU A 24 -9.89 -13.51 4.22
N ILE A 25 -9.46 -12.30 4.51
CA ILE A 25 -10.28 -11.22 5.06
C ILE A 25 -10.66 -10.16 4.02
N ILE A 26 -9.86 -9.99 2.99
CA ILE A 26 -10.11 -8.98 1.95
C ILE A 26 -11.16 -9.47 0.94
N SER A 27 -11.88 -8.52 0.37
CA SER A 27 -12.85 -8.79 -0.70
C SER A 27 -12.15 -9.02 -2.04
N ASP A 28 -12.90 -9.55 -3.01
CA ASP A 28 -12.39 -9.72 -4.37
C ASP A 28 -12.02 -8.39 -5.02
N ASP A 29 -12.77 -7.31 -4.73
CA ASP A 29 -12.45 -5.97 -5.20
C ASP A 29 -11.11 -5.45 -4.63
N GLU A 30 -10.87 -5.68 -3.35
CA GLU A 30 -9.59 -5.32 -2.72
C GLU A 30 -8.42 -6.10 -3.31
N THR A 31 -8.63 -7.38 -3.60
CA THR A 31 -7.62 -8.20 -4.29
C THR A 31 -7.31 -7.65 -5.67
N LYS A 32 -8.32 -7.24 -6.41
CA LYS A 32 -8.16 -6.62 -7.72
C LYS A 32 -7.38 -5.30 -7.65
N HIS A 33 -7.68 -4.46 -6.67
CA HIS A 33 -6.93 -3.23 -6.44
C HIS A 33 -5.47 -3.50 -6.08
N ALA A 34 -5.21 -4.55 -5.31
CA ALA A 34 -3.85 -4.97 -4.97
C ALA A 34 -3.08 -5.41 -6.22
N ASP A 35 -3.72 -6.15 -7.12
CA ASP A 35 -3.11 -6.59 -8.37
C ASP A 35 -2.79 -5.40 -9.29
N GLU A 36 -3.69 -4.44 -9.40
CA GLU A 36 -3.47 -3.19 -10.15
C GLU A 36 -2.29 -2.38 -9.59
N PHE A 37 -2.19 -2.31 -8.27
CA PHE A 37 -1.06 -1.66 -7.60
C PHE A 37 0.25 -2.37 -7.92
N CYS A 38 0.26 -3.71 -7.90
CA CYS A 38 1.43 -4.51 -8.24
C CYS A 38 1.86 -4.32 -9.70
N ASP A 39 0.92 -4.15 -10.63
CA ASP A 39 1.23 -3.85 -12.02
C ASP A 39 2.00 -2.53 -12.16
N GLY A 40 1.59 -1.51 -11.43
CA GLY A 40 2.32 -0.24 -11.36
C GLY A 40 3.73 -0.39 -10.78
N TYR A 41 3.89 -1.23 -9.78
CA TYR A 41 5.21 -1.54 -9.21
C TYR A 41 6.12 -2.28 -10.21
N MET A 42 5.56 -3.20 -10.97
CA MET A 42 6.31 -3.90 -12.02
C MET A 42 6.78 -2.93 -13.11
N ASP A 43 5.95 -1.97 -13.52
CA ASP A 43 6.34 -0.92 -14.47
C ASP A 43 7.48 -0.08 -13.92
N PHE A 44 7.44 0.27 -12.65
CA PHE A 44 8.54 0.94 -11.96
C PHE A 44 9.83 0.12 -12.06
N LEU A 45 9.78 -1.17 -11.75
CA LEU A 45 10.95 -2.05 -11.80
C LEU A 45 11.53 -2.20 -13.21
N ARG A 46 10.70 -2.17 -14.24
CA ARG A 46 11.14 -2.23 -15.63
C ARG A 46 11.87 -0.97 -16.07
N THR A 47 11.45 0.16 -15.58
CA THR A 47 11.94 1.48 -15.98
C THR A 47 13.09 1.94 -15.11
N ALA A 48 13.00 1.75 -13.80
CA ALA A 48 13.93 2.30 -12.81
C ALA A 48 15.00 1.28 -12.43
N LYS A 49 15.97 1.07 -13.30
CA LYS A 49 17.05 0.11 -13.07
C LYS A 49 18.29 0.73 -12.40
N THR A 50 18.42 2.05 -12.45
CA THR A 50 19.49 2.81 -11.80
C THR A 50 18.88 3.89 -10.92
N GLU A 51 19.70 4.46 -10.02
CA GLU A 51 19.26 5.56 -9.14
C GLU A 51 18.76 6.75 -9.97
N ARG A 52 19.45 7.07 -11.05
CA ARG A 52 19.07 8.16 -11.95
C ARG A 52 17.72 7.91 -12.61
N GLU A 53 17.51 6.71 -13.14
CA GLU A 53 16.25 6.32 -13.77
C GLU A 53 15.10 6.30 -12.75
N ALA A 54 15.36 5.84 -11.53
CA ALA A 54 14.38 5.86 -10.44
C ALA A 54 13.97 7.29 -10.09
N THR A 55 14.94 8.20 -9.99
CA THR A 55 14.68 9.61 -9.71
C THR A 55 13.83 10.24 -10.82
N GLU A 56 14.18 10.00 -12.07
CA GLU A 56 13.43 10.49 -13.24
C GLU A 56 12.00 9.95 -13.23
N TYR A 57 11.83 8.69 -12.92
CA TYR A 57 10.50 8.06 -12.82
C TYR A 57 9.64 8.72 -11.74
N PHE A 58 10.19 8.94 -10.55
CA PHE A 58 9.46 9.58 -9.46
C PHE A 58 9.11 11.03 -9.74
N VAL A 59 10.02 11.78 -10.37
CA VAL A 59 9.75 13.16 -10.79
C VAL A 59 8.61 13.21 -11.78
N GLU A 60 8.64 12.39 -12.81
CA GLU A 60 7.56 12.31 -13.80
C GLU A 60 6.23 11.95 -13.17
N LYS A 61 6.21 10.96 -12.27
CA LYS A 61 5.01 10.55 -11.55
C LYS A 61 4.48 11.67 -10.65
N ALA A 62 5.36 12.36 -9.95
CA ALA A 62 4.99 13.50 -9.10
C ALA A 62 4.37 14.63 -9.93
N GLU A 63 4.94 14.96 -11.08
CA GLU A 63 4.39 15.97 -11.97
C GLU A 63 3.00 15.60 -12.49
N LYS A 64 2.77 14.35 -12.83
CA LYS A 64 1.44 13.84 -13.22
C LYS A 64 0.41 13.98 -12.10
N LEU A 65 0.84 13.90 -10.84
CA LEU A 65 0.00 14.06 -9.66
C LEU A 65 -0.18 15.53 -9.23
N GLY A 66 0.36 16.47 -9.98
CA GLY A 66 0.24 17.89 -9.71
C GLY A 66 1.32 18.48 -8.84
N PHE A 67 2.40 17.76 -8.59
CA PHE A 67 3.56 18.32 -7.90
C PHE A 67 4.38 19.19 -8.82
N LYS A 68 4.93 20.27 -8.28
CA LYS A 68 5.79 21.20 -9.01
C LYS A 68 7.17 21.23 -8.38
N PRO A 69 8.22 21.57 -9.16
CA PRO A 69 9.56 21.73 -8.58
C PRO A 69 9.56 22.84 -7.53
N PHE A 70 10.26 22.59 -6.44
CA PHE A 70 10.47 23.62 -5.42
C PHE A 70 11.33 24.74 -5.98
N VAL A 71 10.88 25.97 -5.85
CA VAL A 71 11.61 27.17 -6.26
C VAL A 71 11.93 28.01 -5.02
N ARG A 72 13.21 28.27 -4.81
CA ARG A 72 13.68 29.06 -3.69
C ARG A 72 13.16 30.50 -3.82
N GLY A 73 12.56 30.99 -2.77
CA GLY A 73 12.01 32.36 -2.73
C GLY A 73 10.54 32.47 -3.07
N GLU A 74 9.89 31.43 -3.58
CA GLU A 74 8.45 31.41 -3.74
C GLU A 74 7.76 31.20 -2.40
N LYS A 75 6.57 31.80 -2.28
CA LYS A 75 5.72 31.59 -1.12
C LYS A 75 4.80 30.40 -1.35
N TYR A 76 4.86 29.45 -0.44
CA TYR A 76 4.01 28.25 -0.48
C TYR A 76 2.93 28.32 0.59
N LYS A 77 1.78 27.76 0.27
CA LYS A 77 0.63 27.67 1.17
C LYS A 77 0.46 26.23 1.64
N CYS A 78 -0.25 26.04 2.73
CA CYS A 78 -0.64 24.72 3.18
C CYS A 78 -1.45 24.01 2.09
N GLY A 79 -1.07 22.79 1.74
CA GLY A 79 -1.69 22.00 0.68
C GLY A 79 -0.98 22.08 -0.68
N ASP A 80 -0.01 22.98 -0.85
CA ASP A 80 0.79 23.02 -2.07
C ASP A 80 1.62 21.76 -2.20
N LYS A 81 1.70 21.25 -3.43
CA LYS A 81 2.45 20.02 -3.75
C LYS A 81 3.72 20.40 -4.47
N VAL A 82 4.85 20.16 -3.83
CA VAL A 82 6.18 20.48 -4.38
C VAL A 82 7.13 19.30 -4.17
N TYR A 83 8.13 19.21 -5.03
CA TYR A 83 9.21 18.24 -4.88
C TYR A 83 10.57 18.94 -4.98
N LEU A 84 11.57 18.32 -4.38
CA LEU A 84 12.95 18.82 -4.36
C LEU A 84 13.93 17.68 -4.71
#